data_e9c193b3c1da4f641bfb838b0948630d
#
_entry.id   e9c193b3c1da4f641bfb838b0948630d
#
_cell.length_a   1.000
_cell.length_b   1.000
_cell.length_c   1.000
_cell.angle_alpha   90.00
_cell.angle_beta   90.00
_cell.angle_gamma   90.00
#
_symmetry.space_group_name_H-M   'P 1'
#
loop_
_entity.id
_entity.type
_entity.pdbx_description
1 polymer ?
#
loop_
_entity_poly.entity_id
_entity_poly.type
_entity_poly.pdbx_seq_one_letter_code
_entity_poly.pdbx_strand_id
1 'polypeptide(L)'
;MFPNKLDGAAVLYHTSQGDYGFNFFPNGSAADQYHYLAICKYAEDDKYYLFCCDENYEVVNDSLHNNIDECMATALQYKENIVWNKMQ
;
A
#
# COMPACT_ATOMS: atom_id res chain seq x y z
N MET A 1 5.37 13.18 -7.29
CA MET A 1 6.20 11.96 -7.51
C MET A 1 6.10 11.05 -6.31
N PHE A 2 5.92 9.76 -6.55
CA PHE A 2 5.80 8.81 -5.43
C PHE A 2 7.16 8.64 -4.72
N PRO A 3 7.17 8.58 -3.38
CA PRO A 3 8.44 8.43 -2.65
C PRO A 3 9.16 7.13 -2.96
N ASN A 4 10.49 7.13 -2.89
CA ASN A 4 11.31 5.92 -3.08
C ASN A 4 11.21 4.97 -1.89
N LYS A 5 10.89 5.50 -0.71
CA LYS A 5 10.77 4.73 0.53
C LYS A 5 9.53 5.16 1.29
N LEU A 6 8.94 4.20 1.99
CA LEU A 6 7.83 4.42 2.93
C LEU A 6 8.20 3.69 4.23
N ASP A 7 8.20 4.41 5.34
CA ASP A 7 8.56 3.86 6.66
C ASP A 7 9.88 3.08 6.64
N GLY A 8 10.84 3.54 5.83
CA GLY A 8 12.15 2.90 5.71
C GLY A 8 12.21 1.74 4.73
N ALA A 9 11.08 1.29 4.18
CA ALA A 9 11.05 0.21 3.21
C ALA A 9 11.17 0.75 1.78
N ALA A 10 11.90 0.05 0.92
CA ALA A 10 12.01 0.43 -0.48
C ALA A 10 10.69 0.17 -1.21
N VAL A 11 10.20 1.15 -1.96
CA VAL A 11 9.00 1.01 -2.78
C VAL A 11 9.37 0.31 -4.07
N LEU A 12 8.70 -0.81 -4.36
CA LEU A 12 8.93 -1.60 -5.58
C LEU A 12 7.85 -1.30 -6.63
N TYR A 13 6.61 -1.18 -6.19
CA TYR A 13 5.46 -0.86 -7.04
C TYR A 13 4.54 0.09 -6.29
N HIS A 14 3.86 0.95 -7.01
CA HIS A 14 2.84 1.82 -6.41
C HIS A 14 1.72 2.07 -7.40
N THR A 15 0.57 2.48 -6.87
CA THR A 15 -0.56 2.91 -7.69
C THR A 15 -0.50 4.42 -7.91
N SER A 16 -1.30 4.89 -8.86
CA SER A 16 -1.64 6.32 -8.93
C SER A 16 -2.63 6.65 -7.81
N GLN A 17 -2.83 7.94 -7.57
CA GLN A 17 -3.83 8.38 -6.59
C GLN A 17 -5.21 7.87 -6.99
N GLY A 18 -5.95 7.37 -6.01
CA GLY A 18 -7.28 6.84 -6.24
C GLY A 18 -8.03 6.65 -4.93
N ASP A 19 -9.10 5.88 -5.01
CA ASP A 19 -9.92 5.52 -3.85
C ASP A 19 -9.79 4.01 -3.63
N TYR A 20 -9.10 3.63 -2.56
CA TYR A 20 -8.81 2.24 -2.23
C TYR A 20 -9.44 1.81 -0.90
N GLY A 21 -10.38 2.60 -0.38
CA GLY A 21 -11.06 2.29 0.86
C GLY A 21 -10.62 3.15 2.03
N PHE A 22 -10.98 2.68 3.25
CA PHE A 22 -10.76 3.44 4.48
C PHE A 22 -10.35 2.52 5.62
N ASN A 23 -9.67 3.10 6.62
CA ASN A 23 -9.69 2.59 7.98
C ASN A 23 -10.96 3.05 8.68
N PHE A 24 -11.39 2.30 9.70
CA PHE A 24 -12.54 2.66 10.51
C PHE A 24 -12.11 2.78 11.97
N PHE A 25 -12.69 3.76 12.67
CA PHE A 25 -12.63 3.81 14.14
C PHE A 25 -13.50 2.69 14.71
N PRO A 26 -13.29 2.31 16.00
CA PRO A 26 -14.12 1.29 16.64
C PRO A 26 -15.62 1.60 16.65
N ASN A 27 -16.00 2.88 16.57
CA ASN A 27 -17.39 3.30 16.50
C ASN A 27 -18.00 3.21 15.09
N GLY A 28 -17.23 2.74 14.10
CA GLY A 28 -17.70 2.57 12.73
C GLY A 28 -17.53 3.76 11.82
N SER A 29 -17.06 4.92 12.33
CA SER A 29 -16.80 6.09 11.48
C SER A 29 -15.49 5.93 10.74
N ALA A 30 -15.38 6.52 9.53
CA ALA A 30 -14.19 6.47 8.72
C ALA A 30 -13.05 7.28 9.38
N ALA A 31 -11.85 6.69 9.40
CA ALA A 31 -10.64 7.34 9.93
C ALA A 31 -9.79 7.89 8.79
N ASP A 32 -9.00 7.02 8.15
CA ASP A 32 -8.08 7.41 7.09
C ASP A 32 -8.53 6.81 5.77
N GLN A 33 -8.59 7.62 4.73
CA GLN A 33 -8.85 7.14 3.39
C GLN A 33 -7.56 6.69 2.75
N TYR A 34 -7.60 5.56 2.03
CA TYR A 34 -6.46 5.04 1.28
C TYR A 34 -6.43 5.70 -0.09
N HIS A 35 -5.45 6.54 -0.33
CA HIS A 35 -5.25 7.23 -1.60
C HIS A 35 -4.27 6.51 -2.51
N TYR A 36 -3.38 5.70 -1.94
CA TYR A 36 -2.36 4.95 -2.67
C TYR A 36 -2.17 3.58 -2.07
N LEU A 37 -1.81 2.62 -2.92
CA LEU A 37 -1.28 1.34 -2.47
C LEU A 37 0.16 1.23 -2.95
N ALA A 38 1.03 0.62 -2.14
CA ALA A 38 2.43 0.42 -2.49
C ALA A 38 2.90 -0.95 -2.03
N ILE A 39 3.73 -1.60 -2.84
CA ILE A 39 4.39 -2.86 -2.48
C ILE A 39 5.82 -2.53 -2.14
N CYS A 40 6.23 -2.83 -0.92
CA CYS A 40 7.50 -2.41 -0.35
C CYS A 40 8.25 -3.58 0.28
N LYS A 41 9.56 -3.39 0.45
CA LYS A 41 10.42 -4.40 1.06
C LYS A 41 11.51 -3.71 1.87
N TYR A 42 11.75 -4.17 3.08
CA TYR A 42 12.91 -3.74 3.86
C TYR A 42 14.16 -4.48 3.36
N ALA A 43 15.29 -3.81 3.39
CA ALA A 43 16.53 -4.35 2.83
C ALA A 43 16.96 -5.68 3.49
N GLU A 44 16.66 -5.84 4.78
CA GLU A 44 17.07 -7.01 5.56
C GLU A 44 15.99 -8.07 5.71
N ASP A 45 14.83 -7.85 5.08
CA ASP A 45 13.68 -8.74 5.20
C ASP A 45 13.49 -9.51 3.90
N ASP A 46 13.03 -10.75 4.00
CA ASP A 46 12.68 -11.56 2.83
C ASP A 46 11.17 -11.51 2.52
N LYS A 47 10.41 -10.74 3.28
CA LYS A 47 8.97 -10.56 3.12
C LYS A 47 8.67 -9.24 2.43
N TYR A 48 7.44 -9.13 1.94
CA TYR A 48 6.95 -7.96 1.23
C TYR A 48 5.76 -7.38 1.97
N TYR A 49 5.65 -6.05 1.96
CA TYR A 49 4.53 -5.35 2.58
C TYR A 49 3.65 -4.73 1.54
N LEU A 50 2.34 -4.85 1.73
CA LEU A 50 1.37 -4.04 1.02
C LEU A 50 1.00 -2.90 1.95
N PHE A 51 1.42 -1.69 1.60
CA PHE A 51 1.11 -0.46 2.36
C PHE A 51 -0.07 0.25 1.73
N CYS A 52 -1.01 0.68 2.59
CA CYS A 52 -2.08 1.60 2.21
C CYS A 52 -1.71 2.97 2.74
N CYS A 53 -1.68 3.97 1.88
CA CYS A 53 -1.20 5.30 2.22
C CYS A 53 -2.29 6.34 2.06
N ASP A 54 -2.23 7.40 2.89
CA ASP A 54 -3.10 8.55 2.75
C ASP A 54 -2.60 9.48 1.63
N GLU A 55 -3.24 10.63 1.47
CA GLU A 55 -2.90 11.61 0.42
C GLU A 55 -1.50 12.23 0.61
N ASN A 56 -0.93 12.13 1.79
CA ASN A 56 0.41 12.64 2.12
C ASN A 56 1.48 11.55 2.08
N TYR A 57 1.17 10.39 1.52
CA TYR A 57 2.05 9.21 1.46
C TYR A 57 2.39 8.63 2.82
N GLU A 58 1.58 8.90 3.84
CA GLU A 58 1.76 8.26 5.15
C GLU A 58 1.08 6.90 5.14
N VAL A 59 1.79 5.90 5.67
CA VAL A 59 1.26 4.54 5.77
C VAL A 59 0.24 4.49 6.89
N VAL A 60 -1.00 4.16 6.55
CA VAL A 60 -2.12 4.11 7.50
C VAL A 60 -2.65 2.70 7.70
N ASN A 61 -2.21 1.75 6.88
CA ASN A 61 -2.51 0.34 7.05
C ASN A 61 -1.46 -0.48 6.31
N ASP A 62 -1.20 -1.70 6.78
CA ASP A 62 -0.25 -2.58 6.12
C ASP A 62 -0.63 -4.05 6.26
N SER A 63 -0.05 -4.88 5.41
CA SER A 63 -0.12 -6.33 5.53
C SER A 63 1.18 -6.94 5.01
N LEU A 64 1.55 -8.08 5.60
CA LEU A 64 2.80 -8.78 5.31
C LEU A 64 2.52 -10.00 4.43
N HIS A 65 3.32 -10.16 3.39
CA HIS A 65 3.15 -11.22 2.41
C HIS A 65 4.47 -11.88 2.05
N ASN A 66 4.39 -13.09 1.49
CA ASN A 66 5.58 -13.87 1.15
C ASN A 66 6.23 -13.41 -0.17
N ASN A 67 5.45 -12.81 -1.07
CA ASN A 67 5.95 -12.39 -2.37
C ASN A 67 5.08 -11.27 -2.95
N ILE A 68 5.53 -10.70 -4.07
CA ILE A 68 4.84 -9.60 -4.74
C ILE A 68 3.45 -10.03 -5.24
N ASP A 69 3.34 -11.25 -5.77
CA ASP A 69 2.05 -11.74 -6.28
C ASP A 69 0.98 -11.80 -5.19
N GLU A 70 1.35 -12.17 -3.97
CA GLU A 70 0.43 -12.15 -2.83
C GLU A 70 0.00 -10.75 -2.48
N CYS A 71 0.92 -9.77 -2.53
CA CYS A 71 0.58 -8.37 -2.32
C CYS A 71 -0.45 -7.91 -3.36
N MET A 72 -0.23 -8.24 -4.62
CA MET A 72 -1.14 -7.83 -5.70
C MET A 72 -2.51 -8.49 -5.56
N ALA A 73 -2.54 -9.77 -5.17
CA ALA A 73 -3.79 -10.48 -4.93
C ALA A 73 -4.58 -9.86 -3.79
N THR A 74 -3.91 -9.52 -2.69
CA THR A 74 -4.55 -8.88 -1.54
C THR A 74 -5.07 -7.50 -1.90
N ALA A 75 -4.34 -6.76 -2.73
CA ALA A 75 -4.74 -5.42 -3.15
C ALA A 75 -6.09 -5.41 -3.88
N LEU A 76 -6.46 -6.50 -4.55
CA LEU A 76 -7.76 -6.61 -5.24
C LEU A 76 -8.94 -6.56 -4.28
N GLN A 77 -8.72 -6.76 -2.97
CA GLN A 77 -9.76 -6.57 -1.96
C GLN A 77 -10.12 -5.10 -1.76
N TYR A 78 -9.21 -4.21 -2.10
CA TYR A 78 -9.42 -2.77 -1.94
C TYR A 78 -10.01 -2.13 -3.19
N LYS A 79 -9.63 -2.63 -4.36
CA LYS A 79 -10.13 -2.13 -5.63
C LYS A 79 -10.02 -3.22 -6.69
N GLU A 80 -11.04 -3.32 -7.53
CA GLU A 80 -11.16 -4.41 -8.49
C GLU A 80 -10.10 -4.35 -9.60
N ASN A 81 -9.84 -3.16 -10.13
CA ASN A 81 -8.87 -2.97 -11.21
C ASN A 81 -7.76 -2.06 -10.74
N ILE A 82 -6.55 -2.59 -10.62
CA ILE A 82 -5.40 -1.85 -10.13
C ILE A 82 -4.32 -1.82 -11.20
N VAL A 83 -3.84 -0.62 -11.50
CA VAL A 83 -2.68 -0.44 -12.38
C VAL A 83 -1.47 -0.18 -11.51
N TRP A 84 -0.47 -1.04 -11.61
CA TRP A 84 0.77 -0.92 -10.85
C TRP A 84 1.84 -0.24 -11.70
N ASN A 85 2.50 0.74 -11.09
CA ASN A 85 3.66 1.42 -11.66
C ASN A 85 4.90 0.86 -11.00
N LYS A 86 5.82 0.33 -11.80
CA LYS A 86 7.07 -0.19 -11.26
C LYS A 86 7.99 0.97 -10.90
N MET A 87 8.57 0.92 -9.71
CA MET A 87 9.52 1.93 -9.26
C MET A 87 10.86 1.74 -9.96
N GLN A 88 11.43 2.84 -10.43
CA GLN A 88 12.72 2.83 -11.11
C GLN A 88 13.88 2.74 -10.13
#